data_aabf0381f4ee4f609416370355f6a99c
#
_entry.id   aabf0381f4ee4f609416370355f6a99c
#
_cell.length_a   1.000
_cell.length_b   1.000
_cell.length_c   1.000
_cell.angle_alpha   90.00
_cell.angle_beta   90.00
_cell.angle_gamma   90.00
#
_symmetry.space_group_name_H-M   'P 1'
#
loop_
_entity.id
_entity.type
_entity.pdbx_description
1 polymer ?
#
loop_
_entity_poly.entity_id
_entity_poly.type
_entity_poly.pdbx_seq_one_letter_code
_entity_poly.pdbx_strand_id
1 'polypeptide(L)'
;MNSILSDMVMGEDLNASEKQRRALYKVFESGDMRFDGQVFVGVSSTGIYCRTVCRAKMPKYENCTFFRTAAEAEAAGFRPCMTCRPELAPGLSLVDARSNLARRAARMLQARCASSMSIESVAAKLGYTGRHLRRAFEAEFGVTPAQYLRTCRLLLAKSLLTDTDLPVSRVAKSSGFGSVRRFNDAFKEHYRLTPSDLRKRRGKATVQSGTITVHLSYRPPYRFSELLAFFRDRALAHVELVDDVSYTRTVRLEGHDGNVACGWVRVEDDPAGNQLVVTMSDELVPAVSEVIARVRRMFDTDSDPVVVSQALLPLEEAVRGVRIDGVRVPGCFDTFEIACRAVIGQQVSVRAANKLAGRIVERYGERIETGIEGLDRAWLRVTDVRSLACIEDAFGELGLIKTRSRAIDAMATAIDEGELDLDIGAVAEEQMEALLRIRGIGPWSANYIAMRTMSYPDAFLETDAGVAHALPELTPKERLALVEDCRPWRSYAVLALWDSLSG
;
A
#
# COMPACT_ATOMS: atom_id res chain seq x y z
N MET A 1 -21.45 19.95 -4.74
CA MET A 1 -20.33 20.67 -4.08
C MET A 1 -19.10 19.80 -3.94
N ASN A 2 -19.23 18.48 -3.86
CA ASN A 2 -18.09 17.54 -3.67
C ASN A 2 -17.24 17.29 -4.93
N SER A 3 -17.80 17.22 -6.14
CA SER A 3 -17.03 17.03 -7.38
C SER A 3 -16.10 18.22 -7.67
N ILE A 4 -16.58 19.44 -7.40
CA ILE A 4 -15.83 20.69 -7.66
C ILE A 4 -14.56 20.76 -6.77
N LEU A 5 -14.60 20.27 -5.53
CA LEU A 5 -13.44 20.29 -4.62
C LEU A 5 -12.41 19.23 -4.99
N SER A 6 -12.85 18.05 -5.44
CA SER A 6 -11.94 17.00 -5.93
C SER A 6 -11.20 17.47 -7.21
N ASP A 7 -11.94 18.05 -8.15
CA ASP A 7 -11.39 18.63 -9.38
C ASP A 7 -10.43 19.80 -9.10
N MET A 8 -10.66 20.56 -8.03
CA MET A 8 -9.79 21.66 -7.61
C MET A 8 -8.42 21.21 -7.08
N VAL A 9 -8.34 20.03 -6.47
CA VAL A 9 -7.06 19.47 -5.99
C VAL A 9 -6.27 18.86 -7.15
N MET A 10 -6.94 18.45 -8.23
CA MET A 10 -6.33 17.83 -9.41
C MET A 10 -5.81 18.83 -10.45
N GLY A 11 -6.20 20.11 -10.35
CA GLY A 11 -5.83 21.19 -11.27
C GLY A 11 -4.45 21.82 -11.00
N GLU A 12 -4.13 22.89 -11.73
CA GLU A 12 -2.90 23.69 -11.58
C GLU A 12 -2.75 24.27 -10.16
N ASP A 13 -1.70 25.04 -9.89
CA ASP A 13 -1.31 25.63 -8.60
C ASP A 13 -2.47 25.85 -7.59
N LEU A 14 -2.43 25.15 -6.45
CA LEU A 14 -3.45 25.23 -5.39
C LEU A 14 -3.64 26.65 -4.83
N ASN A 15 -2.72 27.55 -5.10
CA ASN A 15 -2.76 28.95 -4.65
C ASN A 15 -3.11 29.94 -5.78
N ALA A 16 -3.39 29.46 -7.00
CA ALA A 16 -3.60 30.31 -8.18
C ALA A 16 -4.82 31.23 -8.08
N SER A 17 -5.88 30.80 -7.40
CA SER A 17 -7.09 31.63 -7.26
C SER A 17 -7.51 31.84 -5.81
N GLU A 18 -8.00 33.03 -5.50
CA GLU A 18 -8.53 33.37 -4.17
C GLU A 18 -9.71 32.46 -3.79
N LYS A 19 -10.56 32.08 -4.76
CA LYS A 19 -11.69 31.16 -4.54
C LYS A 19 -11.22 29.78 -4.10
N GLN A 20 -10.18 29.26 -4.76
CA GLN A 20 -9.57 27.96 -4.44
C GLN A 20 -8.90 27.98 -3.08
N ARG A 21 -8.08 28.99 -2.80
CA ARG A 21 -7.43 29.16 -1.50
C ARG A 21 -8.44 29.24 -0.35
N ARG A 22 -9.56 29.96 -0.53
CA ARG A 22 -10.62 30.03 0.49
C ARG A 22 -11.33 28.69 0.69
N ALA A 23 -11.54 27.91 -0.37
CA ALA A 23 -12.12 26.58 -0.27
C ALA A 23 -11.21 25.64 0.51
N LEU A 24 -9.91 25.62 0.21
CA LEU A 24 -8.92 24.83 0.94
C LEU A 24 -8.74 25.26 2.40
N TYR A 25 -8.84 26.57 2.67
CA TYR A 25 -8.83 27.05 4.04
C TYR A 25 -10.03 26.54 4.86
N LYS A 26 -11.23 26.49 4.26
CA LYS A 26 -12.42 25.89 4.90
C LYS A 26 -12.24 24.39 5.14
N VAL A 27 -11.61 23.66 4.23
CA VAL A 27 -11.24 22.27 4.42
C VAL A 27 -10.34 22.11 5.65
N PHE A 28 -9.34 22.96 5.79
CA PHE A 28 -8.46 22.98 6.95
C PHE A 28 -9.19 23.38 8.24
N GLU A 29 -10.03 24.40 8.20
CA GLU A 29 -10.82 24.89 9.34
C GLU A 29 -11.80 23.82 9.86
N SER A 30 -12.41 23.05 8.96
CA SER A 30 -13.32 21.95 9.32
C SER A 30 -12.61 20.68 9.75
N GLY A 31 -11.29 20.57 9.54
CA GLY A 31 -10.54 19.34 9.79
C GLY A 31 -10.96 18.20 8.87
N ASP A 32 -11.33 18.52 7.63
CA ASP A 32 -11.89 17.55 6.69
C ASP A 32 -10.90 16.43 6.35
N MET A 33 -11.17 15.24 6.85
CA MET A 33 -10.32 14.06 6.71
C MET A 33 -10.22 13.53 5.29
N ARG A 34 -11.16 13.88 4.40
CA ARG A 34 -11.14 13.47 3.00
C ARG A 34 -9.91 14.00 2.26
N PHE A 35 -9.44 15.18 2.66
CA PHE A 35 -8.26 15.83 2.07
C PHE A 35 -6.95 15.52 2.80
N ASP A 36 -7.00 14.69 3.83
CA ASP A 36 -5.81 14.31 4.57
C ASP A 36 -4.83 13.51 3.70
N GLY A 37 -3.58 13.98 3.63
CA GLY A 37 -2.56 13.43 2.74
C GLY A 37 -2.67 13.87 1.27
N GLN A 38 -3.76 14.55 0.88
CA GLN A 38 -3.92 15.16 -0.46
C GLN A 38 -3.52 16.64 -0.47
N VAL A 39 -3.70 17.32 0.67
CA VAL A 39 -3.35 18.73 0.83
C VAL A 39 -2.62 18.92 2.16
N PHE A 40 -1.55 19.70 2.11
CA PHE A 40 -0.80 20.17 3.28
C PHE A 40 -0.88 21.69 3.36
N VAL A 41 -0.87 22.23 4.58
CA VAL A 41 -1.02 23.67 4.83
C VAL A 41 0.24 24.22 5.49
N GLY A 42 0.99 25.03 4.76
CA GLY A 42 2.14 25.78 5.29
C GLY A 42 1.67 27.05 5.99
N VAL A 43 2.12 27.26 7.21
CA VAL A 43 1.78 28.40 8.05
C VAL A 43 2.98 29.33 8.19
N SER A 44 3.00 30.44 7.46
CA SER A 44 4.14 31.36 7.34
C SER A 44 4.58 31.95 8.68
N SER A 45 3.64 32.23 9.61
CA SER A 45 3.97 32.77 10.93
C SER A 45 4.76 31.82 11.83
N THR A 46 4.74 30.52 11.56
CA THR A 46 5.46 29.49 12.35
C THR A 46 6.52 28.75 11.57
N GLY A 47 6.50 28.83 10.24
CA GLY A 47 7.33 28.04 9.35
C GLY A 47 7.04 26.53 9.41
N ILE A 48 5.78 26.16 9.76
CA ILE A 48 5.35 24.77 9.93
C ILE A 48 4.31 24.43 8.89
N TYR A 49 4.38 23.22 8.31
CA TYR A 49 3.28 22.67 7.54
C TYR A 49 2.51 21.59 8.31
N CYS A 50 1.20 21.56 8.10
CA CYS A 50 0.26 20.70 8.80
C CYS A 50 -0.56 19.86 7.82
N ARG A 51 -1.12 18.75 8.32
CA ARG A 51 -2.22 18.02 7.68
C ARG A 51 -3.51 18.82 7.82
N THR A 52 -4.49 18.58 6.96
CA THR A 52 -5.83 19.22 7.05
C THR A 52 -6.53 18.92 8.38
N VAL A 53 -6.24 17.80 9.02
CA VAL A 53 -6.82 17.33 10.28
C VAL A 53 -6.08 17.81 11.54
N CYS A 54 -5.22 18.81 11.43
CA CYS A 54 -4.43 19.30 12.55
C CYS A 54 -5.30 19.95 13.63
N ARG A 55 -5.13 19.51 14.88
CA ARG A 55 -5.86 20.05 16.05
C ARG A 55 -5.12 21.21 16.74
N ALA A 56 -4.03 21.72 16.16
CA ALA A 56 -3.35 22.92 16.65
C ALA A 56 -4.21 24.17 16.46
N LYS A 57 -3.83 25.27 17.13
CA LYS A 57 -4.53 26.54 16.97
C LYS A 57 -4.60 26.94 15.50
N MET A 58 -5.81 27.23 15.02
CA MET A 58 -6.08 27.63 13.63
C MET A 58 -5.32 28.92 13.28
N PRO A 59 -4.49 28.92 12.23
CA PRO A 59 -3.80 30.11 11.76
C PRO A 59 -4.77 31.04 11.01
N LYS A 60 -4.41 32.31 10.87
CA LYS A 60 -5.14 33.24 10.03
C LYS A 60 -4.98 32.85 8.55
N TYR A 61 -6.01 33.10 7.77
CA TYR A 61 -6.05 32.79 6.33
C TYR A 61 -4.85 33.34 5.55
N GLU A 62 -4.45 34.57 5.84
CA GLU A 62 -3.35 35.27 5.16
C GLU A 62 -1.99 34.58 5.36
N ASN A 63 -1.85 33.76 6.41
CA ASN A 63 -0.66 33.03 6.73
C ASN A 63 -0.64 31.60 6.15
N CYS A 64 -1.67 31.20 5.40
CA CYS A 64 -1.80 29.85 4.87
C CYS A 64 -1.40 29.77 3.41
N THR A 65 -0.55 28.79 3.08
CA THR A 65 -0.20 28.39 1.72
C THR A 65 -0.45 26.89 1.59
N PHE A 66 -1.01 26.44 0.47
CA PHE A 66 -1.44 25.07 0.29
C PHE A 66 -0.49 24.32 -0.63
N PHE A 67 -0.19 23.07 -0.31
CA PHE A 67 0.75 22.20 -1.00
C PHE A 67 0.14 20.81 -1.23
N ARG A 68 0.47 20.16 -2.34
CA ARG A 68 0.00 18.80 -2.65
C ARG A 68 0.79 17.73 -1.92
N THR A 69 2.04 18.00 -1.64
CA THR A 69 2.93 17.04 -0.98
C THR A 69 3.70 17.67 0.17
N ALA A 70 4.10 16.85 1.10
CA ALA A 70 5.04 17.23 2.15
C ALA A 70 6.36 17.76 1.55
N ALA A 71 6.83 17.16 0.44
CA ALA A 71 8.06 17.54 -0.23
C ALA A 71 7.99 18.96 -0.83
N GLU A 72 6.85 19.33 -1.39
CA GLU A 72 6.58 20.68 -1.91
C GLU A 72 6.59 21.73 -0.78
N ALA A 73 5.91 21.42 0.34
CA ALA A 73 5.92 22.28 1.53
C ALA A 73 7.33 22.46 2.10
N GLU A 74 8.12 21.38 2.12
CA GLU A 74 9.49 21.39 2.59
C GLU A 74 10.43 22.17 1.66
N ALA A 75 10.25 22.04 0.34
CA ALA A 75 10.98 22.83 -0.66
C ALA A 75 10.68 24.33 -0.54
N ALA A 76 9.45 24.69 -0.12
CA ALA A 76 9.05 26.07 0.20
C ALA A 76 9.58 26.56 1.57
N GLY A 77 10.35 25.74 2.29
CA GLY A 77 11.01 26.12 3.54
C GLY A 77 10.21 25.86 4.83
N PHE A 78 9.08 25.18 4.73
CA PHE A 78 8.30 24.77 5.90
C PHE A 78 8.84 23.46 6.49
N ARG A 79 8.66 23.28 7.79
CA ARG A 79 9.01 22.05 8.52
C ARG A 79 7.75 21.32 9.00
N PRO A 80 7.77 19.98 9.14
CA PRO A 80 6.58 19.21 9.51
C PRO A 80 6.12 19.51 10.94
N CYS A 81 4.82 19.57 11.12
CA CYS A 81 4.17 19.74 12.43
C CYS A 81 4.45 18.53 13.33
N MET A 82 4.72 18.81 14.61
CA MET A 82 4.94 17.77 15.62
C MET A 82 3.62 17.23 16.20
N THR A 83 2.53 18.00 16.11
CA THR A 83 1.22 17.63 16.67
C THR A 83 0.44 16.73 15.73
N CYS A 84 0.24 17.14 14.45
CA CYS A 84 -0.53 16.34 13.50
C CYS A 84 0.29 15.29 12.76
N ARG A 85 1.60 15.29 12.91
CA ARG A 85 2.50 14.26 12.39
C ARG A 85 2.27 13.98 10.89
N PRO A 86 2.73 14.87 9.97
CA PRO A 86 2.52 14.70 8.54
C PRO A 86 3.04 13.37 7.97
N GLU A 87 4.00 12.74 8.64
CA GLU A 87 4.52 11.40 8.28
C GLU A 87 3.47 10.28 8.41
N LEU A 88 2.40 10.51 9.17
CA LEU A 88 1.29 9.56 9.31
C LEU A 88 0.20 9.77 8.26
N ALA A 89 0.28 10.84 7.44
CA ALA A 89 -0.76 11.12 6.45
C ALA A 89 -0.98 9.91 5.51
N PRO A 90 -2.24 9.61 5.12
CA PRO A 90 -2.51 8.65 4.07
C PRO A 90 -1.78 9.01 2.77
N GLY A 91 -1.41 8.00 1.98
CA GLY A 91 -0.72 8.20 0.71
C GLY A 91 -1.62 8.74 -0.40
N LEU A 92 -1.04 8.85 -1.60
CA LEU A 92 -1.77 9.23 -2.81
C LEU A 92 -2.72 8.11 -3.23
N SER A 93 -3.94 8.47 -3.66
CA SER A 93 -4.93 7.51 -4.13
C SER A 93 -4.43 6.71 -5.33
N LEU A 94 -4.89 5.46 -5.43
CA LEU A 94 -4.49 4.48 -6.45
C LEU A 94 -4.81 4.94 -7.87
N VAL A 95 -5.99 5.53 -8.09
CA VAL A 95 -6.43 5.96 -9.42
C VAL A 95 -5.61 7.13 -9.93
N ASP A 96 -5.24 8.05 -9.07
CA ASP A 96 -4.38 9.16 -9.44
C ASP A 96 -3.00 8.71 -9.94
N ALA A 97 -2.55 7.53 -9.51
CA ALA A 97 -1.26 6.99 -9.89
C ALA A 97 -1.24 6.29 -11.27
N ARG A 98 -2.39 5.88 -11.82
CA ARG A 98 -2.44 5.06 -13.05
C ARG A 98 -2.01 5.80 -14.31
N SER A 99 -2.48 7.01 -14.50
CA SER A 99 -2.31 7.76 -15.74
C SER A 99 -1.05 8.63 -15.78
N ASN A 100 -0.36 8.78 -14.63
CA ASN A 100 0.72 9.75 -14.50
C ASN A 100 2.03 9.10 -14.07
N LEU A 101 3.04 9.18 -14.95
CA LEU A 101 4.41 8.71 -14.71
C LEU A 101 4.98 9.19 -13.36
N ALA A 102 4.76 10.46 -13.03
CA ALA A 102 5.30 11.05 -11.81
C ALA A 102 4.69 10.43 -10.55
N ARG A 103 3.38 10.16 -10.55
CA ARG A 103 2.68 9.56 -9.41
C ARG A 103 3.05 8.09 -9.22
N ARG A 104 3.23 7.33 -10.31
CA ARG A 104 3.77 5.96 -10.25
C ARG A 104 5.18 5.96 -9.66
N ALA A 105 6.04 6.85 -10.12
CA ALA A 105 7.39 7.00 -9.57
C ALA A 105 7.36 7.41 -8.09
N ALA A 106 6.49 8.34 -7.68
CA ALA A 106 6.34 8.75 -6.28
C ALA A 106 5.98 7.58 -5.36
N ARG A 107 5.04 6.71 -5.78
CA ARG A 107 4.70 5.49 -5.03
C ARG A 107 5.88 4.53 -4.89
N MET A 108 6.63 4.30 -5.98
CA MET A 108 7.84 3.46 -5.93
C MET A 108 8.89 4.03 -4.99
N LEU A 109 9.14 5.35 -5.08
CA LEU A 109 10.12 6.05 -4.24
C LEU A 109 9.69 6.02 -2.76
N GLN A 110 8.42 6.19 -2.46
CA GLN A 110 7.88 6.13 -1.10
C GLN A 110 7.99 4.71 -0.53
N ALA A 111 7.56 3.70 -1.29
CA ALA A 111 7.56 2.31 -0.86
C ALA A 111 8.97 1.79 -0.56
N ARG A 112 9.96 2.22 -1.32
CA ARG A 112 11.36 1.77 -1.23
C ARG A 112 12.31 2.89 -0.84
N CYS A 113 11.85 3.87 -0.06
CA CYS A 113 12.65 5.07 0.26
C CYS A 113 13.96 4.74 0.99
N ALA A 114 14.00 3.66 1.76
CA ALA A 114 15.21 3.22 2.46
C ALA A 114 16.16 2.39 1.58
N SER A 115 15.72 1.90 0.42
CA SER A 115 16.56 1.09 -0.47
C SER A 115 17.63 1.90 -1.20
N SER A 116 18.58 1.19 -1.81
CA SER A 116 19.63 1.77 -2.68
C SER A 116 19.13 2.10 -4.10
N MET A 117 17.82 2.00 -4.36
CA MET A 117 17.24 2.25 -5.68
C MET A 117 17.56 3.67 -6.16
N SER A 118 18.14 3.79 -7.36
CA SER A 118 18.45 5.08 -7.99
C SER A 118 17.23 5.64 -8.74
N ILE A 119 17.21 6.95 -8.97
CA ILE A 119 16.16 7.59 -9.79
C ILE A 119 16.19 7.02 -11.22
N GLU A 120 17.39 6.72 -11.73
CA GLU A 120 17.59 6.10 -13.04
C GLU A 120 16.96 4.70 -13.11
N SER A 121 17.11 3.89 -12.06
CA SER A 121 16.48 2.55 -12.00
C SER A 121 14.96 2.62 -11.89
N VAL A 122 14.42 3.63 -11.19
CA VAL A 122 12.97 3.88 -11.16
C VAL A 122 12.47 4.26 -12.56
N ALA A 123 13.18 5.17 -13.23
CA ALA A 123 12.80 5.59 -14.58
C ALA A 123 12.84 4.41 -15.57
N ALA A 124 13.90 3.60 -15.53
CA ALA A 124 14.05 2.40 -16.38
C ALA A 124 12.91 1.40 -16.15
N LYS A 125 12.56 1.09 -14.88
CA LYS A 125 11.42 0.23 -14.56
C LYS A 125 10.08 0.76 -15.10
N LEU A 126 9.95 2.07 -15.20
CA LEU A 126 8.74 2.71 -15.74
C LEU A 126 8.77 2.85 -17.28
N GLY A 127 9.84 2.39 -17.95
CA GLY A 127 10.00 2.48 -19.41
C GLY A 127 10.45 3.86 -19.91
N TYR A 128 11.06 4.69 -19.05
CA TYR A 128 11.45 6.06 -19.37
C TYR A 128 12.90 6.35 -19.01
N THR A 129 13.43 7.47 -19.55
CA THR A 129 14.74 7.99 -19.15
C THR A 129 14.65 8.80 -17.85
N GLY A 130 15.73 8.84 -17.05
CA GLY A 130 15.79 9.66 -15.84
C GLY A 130 15.51 11.15 -16.10
N ARG A 131 15.91 11.68 -17.28
CA ARG A 131 15.62 13.08 -17.68
C ARG A 131 14.11 13.31 -17.87
N HIS A 132 13.41 12.37 -18.53
CA HIS A 132 11.97 12.45 -18.73
C HIS A 132 11.23 12.37 -17.41
N LEU A 133 11.62 11.41 -16.55
CA LEU A 133 11.04 11.27 -15.22
C LEU A 133 11.20 12.54 -14.38
N ARG A 134 12.41 13.15 -14.33
CA ARG A 134 12.63 14.41 -13.58
C ARG A 134 11.69 15.51 -14.05
N ARG A 135 11.58 15.73 -15.37
CA ARG A 135 10.70 16.76 -15.93
C ARG A 135 9.21 16.52 -15.59
N ALA A 136 8.74 15.27 -15.75
CA ALA A 136 7.36 14.92 -15.42
C ALA A 136 7.08 15.08 -13.91
N PHE A 137 8.05 14.71 -13.08
CA PHE A 137 7.93 14.79 -11.63
C PHE A 137 7.90 16.24 -11.12
N GLU A 138 8.77 17.09 -11.65
CA GLU A 138 8.80 18.53 -11.35
C GLU A 138 7.52 19.24 -11.81
N ALA A 139 6.99 18.87 -12.98
CA ALA A 139 5.73 19.41 -13.48
C ALA A 139 4.54 19.01 -12.59
N GLU A 140 4.51 17.78 -12.04
CA GLU A 140 3.42 17.27 -11.21
C GLU A 140 3.49 17.72 -9.75
N PHE A 141 4.70 17.68 -9.15
CA PHE A 141 4.90 17.86 -7.71
C PHE A 141 5.70 19.12 -7.32
N GLY A 142 6.15 19.93 -8.28
CA GLY A 142 6.94 21.12 -8.00
C GLY A 142 8.33 20.85 -7.40
N VAL A 143 8.74 19.57 -7.29
CA VAL A 143 10.01 19.15 -6.72
C VAL A 143 10.65 18.04 -7.55
N THR A 144 11.97 17.89 -7.44
CA THR A 144 12.68 16.78 -8.09
C THR A 144 12.39 15.43 -7.39
N PRO A 145 12.49 14.28 -8.09
CA PRO A 145 12.39 12.96 -7.47
C PRO A 145 13.36 12.76 -6.30
N ALA A 146 14.56 13.36 -6.37
CA ALA A 146 15.56 13.28 -5.31
C ALA A 146 15.15 14.05 -4.04
N GLN A 147 14.55 15.23 -4.20
CA GLN A 147 13.98 16.00 -3.08
C GLN A 147 12.82 15.23 -2.44
N TYR A 148 11.92 14.69 -3.25
CA TYR A 148 10.80 13.86 -2.78
C TYR A 148 11.30 12.63 -1.99
N LEU A 149 12.28 11.90 -2.51
CA LEU A 149 12.89 10.75 -1.83
C LEU A 149 13.53 11.17 -0.50
N ARG A 150 14.24 12.32 -0.46
CA ARG A 150 14.83 12.87 0.78
C ARG A 150 13.75 13.13 1.83
N THR A 151 12.63 13.74 1.44
CA THR A 151 11.47 13.96 2.33
C THR A 151 10.91 12.64 2.86
N CYS A 152 10.68 11.65 1.99
CA CYS A 152 10.21 10.33 2.42
C CYS A 152 11.14 9.70 3.47
N ARG A 153 12.46 9.77 3.26
CA ARG A 153 13.48 9.28 4.21
C ARG A 153 13.44 10.02 5.55
N LEU A 154 13.29 11.34 5.53
CA LEU A 154 13.23 12.15 6.74
C LEU A 154 11.93 11.94 7.51
N LEU A 155 10.81 11.78 6.82
CA LEU A 155 9.53 11.47 7.45
C LEU A 155 9.55 10.06 8.09
N LEU A 156 10.11 9.05 7.40
CA LEU A 156 10.32 7.73 7.97
C LEU A 156 11.21 7.79 9.22
N ALA A 157 12.35 8.51 9.13
CA ALA A 157 13.24 8.69 10.27
C ALA A 157 12.53 9.37 11.44
N LYS A 158 11.71 10.38 11.19
CA LYS A 158 10.91 11.07 12.21
C LYS A 158 9.95 10.10 12.88
N SER A 159 9.22 9.27 12.11
CA SER A 159 8.33 8.24 12.66
C SER A 159 9.10 7.28 13.57
N LEU A 160 10.21 6.70 13.09
CA LEU A 160 11.03 5.78 13.88
C LEU A 160 11.61 6.43 15.15
N LEU A 161 12.03 7.71 15.11
CA LEU A 161 12.49 8.43 16.29
C LEU A 161 11.37 8.70 17.29
N THR A 162 10.15 8.91 16.81
CA THR A 162 8.99 9.22 17.64
C THR A 162 8.37 7.96 18.24
N ASP A 163 8.29 6.88 17.48
CA ASP A 163 7.48 5.70 17.84
C ASP A 163 8.33 4.53 18.39
N THR A 164 9.68 4.58 18.22
CA THR A 164 10.56 3.48 18.62
C THR A 164 11.74 3.95 19.48
N ASP A 165 12.36 3.02 20.21
CA ASP A 165 13.62 3.28 20.97
C ASP A 165 14.89 2.88 20.19
N LEU A 166 14.77 2.66 18.88
CA LEU A 166 15.90 2.30 18.03
C LEU A 166 17.06 3.31 18.18
N PRO A 167 18.31 2.88 18.29
CA PRO A 167 19.46 3.78 18.28
C PRO A 167 19.44 4.70 17.05
N VAL A 168 19.87 5.95 17.20
CA VAL A 168 19.90 6.92 16.09
C VAL A 168 20.66 6.38 14.87
N SER A 169 21.69 5.58 15.10
CA SER A 169 22.45 4.92 14.02
C SER A 169 21.61 3.89 13.24
N ARG A 170 20.76 3.10 13.92
CA ARG A 170 19.80 2.18 13.27
C ARG A 170 18.74 2.98 12.50
N VAL A 171 18.17 4.01 13.11
CA VAL A 171 17.20 4.89 12.44
C VAL A 171 17.78 5.48 11.14
N ALA A 172 19.01 6.02 11.19
CA ALA A 172 19.67 6.58 10.01
C ALA A 172 19.76 5.56 8.87
N LYS A 173 20.26 4.34 9.16
CA LYS A 173 20.39 3.26 8.16
C LYS A 173 19.03 2.85 7.62
N SER A 174 18.06 2.55 8.49
CA SER A 174 16.72 2.08 8.13
C SER A 174 15.86 3.14 7.44
N SER A 175 16.30 4.39 7.44
CA SER A 175 15.71 5.48 6.66
C SER A 175 16.49 5.79 5.37
N GLY A 176 17.43 4.94 4.97
CA GLY A 176 18.16 5.03 3.71
C GLY A 176 19.29 6.06 3.68
N PHE A 177 19.83 6.46 4.85
CA PHE A 177 21.00 7.34 4.90
C PHE A 177 22.29 6.53 4.98
N GLY A 178 23.22 6.77 4.05
CA GLY A 178 24.51 6.07 3.99
C GLY A 178 25.47 6.36 5.13
N SER A 179 25.22 7.39 5.97
CA SER A 179 25.97 7.64 7.18
C SER A 179 25.17 8.43 8.20
N VAL A 180 25.47 8.21 9.49
CA VAL A 180 24.86 8.93 10.62
C VAL A 180 25.16 10.44 10.55
N ARG A 181 26.34 10.84 10.06
CA ARG A 181 26.70 12.25 9.88
C ARG A 181 25.77 12.92 8.87
N ARG A 182 25.64 12.35 7.67
CA ARG A 182 24.72 12.88 6.62
C ARG A 182 23.27 12.92 7.09
N PHE A 183 22.85 11.92 7.86
CA PHE A 183 21.53 11.90 8.49
C PHE A 183 21.35 13.06 9.45
N ASN A 184 22.27 13.26 10.40
CA ASN A 184 22.18 14.33 11.39
C ASN A 184 22.18 15.72 10.72
N ASP A 185 23.03 15.92 9.70
CA ASP A 185 23.10 17.19 8.96
C ASP A 185 21.78 17.47 8.24
N ALA A 186 21.27 16.49 7.49
CA ALA A 186 20.01 16.60 6.76
C ALA A 186 18.81 16.80 7.70
N PHE A 187 18.79 16.08 8.82
CA PHE A 187 17.72 16.17 9.82
C PHE A 187 17.71 17.55 10.51
N LYS A 188 18.90 18.05 10.92
CA LYS A 188 19.05 19.35 11.55
C LYS A 188 18.72 20.50 10.59
N GLU A 189 19.20 20.42 9.35
CA GLU A 189 18.87 21.39 8.29
C GLU A 189 17.35 21.51 8.13
N HIS A 190 16.66 20.37 8.09
CA HIS A 190 15.26 20.28 7.73
C HIS A 190 14.31 20.56 8.89
N TYR A 191 14.58 19.98 10.08
CA TYR A 191 13.71 20.12 11.25
C TYR A 191 14.20 21.18 12.24
N ARG A 192 15.37 21.78 12.02
CA ARG A 192 16.02 22.75 12.93
C ARG A 192 16.22 22.23 14.36
N LEU A 193 16.32 20.92 14.51
CA LEU A 193 16.60 20.20 15.74
C LEU A 193 17.35 18.90 15.42
N THR A 194 18.07 18.38 16.41
CA THR A 194 18.78 17.10 16.21
C THR A 194 17.84 15.91 16.40
N PRO A 195 18.17 14.72 15.84
CA PRO A 195 17.42 13.49 16.13
C PRO A 195 17.30 13.19 17.62
N SER A 196 18.36 13.44 18.37
CA SER A 196 18.40 13.26 19.84
C SER A 196 17.47 14.23 20.57
N ASP A 197 17.34 15.48 20.10
CA ASP A 197 16.41 16.45 20.68
C ASP A 197 14.97 16.08 20.41
N LEU A 198 14.68 15.56 19.20
CA LEU A 198 13.36 15.05 18.89
C LEU A 198 12.99 13.90 19.84
N ARG A 199 13.89 12.96 20.06
CA ARG A 199 13.68 11.83 20.97
C ARG A 199 13.43 12.26 22.41
N LYS A 200 14.15 13.24 22.92
CA LYS A 200 13.94 13.78 24.28
C LYS A 200 12.57 14.41 24.48
N ARG A 201 11.97 14.96 23.44
CA ARG A 201 10.60 15.54 23.47
C ARG A 201 9.49 14.50 23.50
N ARG A 202 9.81 13.26 23.15
CA ARG A 202 8.90 12.12 23.24
C ARG A 202 8.70 11.79 24.73
N GLY A 203 7.42 11.62 25.16
CA GLY A 203 7.12 11.00 26.45
C GLY A 203 7.65 9.57 26.51
N LYS A 204 7.75 8.98 27.71
CA LYS A 204 8.09 7.55 27.86
C LYS A 204 7.01 6.71 27.16
N ALA A 205 7.27 6.19 25.96
CA ALA A 205 6.43 5.18 25.35
C ALA A 205 6.75 3.83 26.02
N THR A 206 5.73 3.05 26.28
CA THR A 206 5.88 1.67 26.72
C THR A 206 6.32 0.86 25.50
N VAL A 207 7.62 0.65 25.33
CA VAL A 207 8.15 -0.16 24.23
C VAL A 207 8.32 -1.58 24.74
N GLN A 208 7.66 -2.50 24.08
CA GLN A 208 7.86 -3.91 24.31
C GLN A 208 9.21 -4.32 23.71
N SER A 209 10.08 -4.94 24.50
CA SER A 209 11.41 -5.37 24.04
C SER A 209 11.28 -6.32 22.83
N GLY A 210 12.13 -6.13 21.82
CA GLY A 210 12.17 -6.99 20.62
C GLY A 210 11.13 -6.65 19.55
N THR A 211 10.35 -5.57 19.72
CA THR A 211 9.38 -5.14 18.71
C THR A 211 9.44 -3.64 18.45
N ILE A 212 8.96 -3.24 17.30
CA ILE A 212 8.69 -1.84 16.98
C ILE A 212 7.23 -1.69 16.54
N THR A 213 6.63 -0.54 16.86
CA THR A 213 5.26 -0.21 16.45
C THR A 213 5.29 1.08 15.64
N VAL A 214 4.57 1.08 14.51
CA VAL A 214 4.36 2.26 13.67
C VAL A 214 2.87 2.43 13.39
N HIS A 215 2.45 3.64 13.08
CA HIS A 215 1.04 3.97 12.81
C HIS A 215 0.85 4.35 11.35
N LEU A 216 -0.23 3.86 10.73
CA LEU A 216 -0.56 4.12 9.33
C LEU A 216 -1.98 4.67 9.27
N SER A 217 -2.13 5.98 9.05
CA SER A 217 -3.45 6.58 8.94
C SER A 217 -4.17 6.15 7.65
N TYR A 218 -5.49 6.09 7.73
CA TYR A 218 -6.40 5.88 6.61
C TYR A 218 -7.49 6.95 6.60
N ARG A 219 -8.22 7.07 5.49
CA ARG A 219 -9.40 7.94 5.38
C ARG A 219 -10.64 7.15 5.77
N PRO A 220 -11.45 7.62 6.75
CA PRO A 220 -12.71 6.98 7.10
C PRO A 220 -13.81 7.29 6.04
N PRO A 221 -14.86 6.43 5.96
CA PRO A 221 -15.04 5.20 6.71
C PRO A 221 -14.09 4.08 6.32
N TYR A 222 -13.84 3.14 7.24
CA TYR A 222 -12.93 2.04 7.03
C TYR A 222 -13.47 0.75 7.65
N ARG A 223 -13.65 -0.29 6.86
CA ARG A 223 -14.24 -1.56 7.28
C ARG A 223 -13.15 -2.58 7.58
N PHE A 224 -12.48 -2.41 8.72
CA PHE A 224 -11.38 -3.30 9.10
C PHE A 224 -11.86 -4.73 9.39
N SER A 225 -13.04 -4.89 10.03
CA SER A 225 -13.62 -6.19 10.35
C SER A 225 -13.91 -7.04 9.12
N GLU A 226 -14.40 -6.42 8.04
CA GLU A 226 -14.66 -7.11 6.77
C GLU A 226 -13.34 -7.54 6.09
N LEU A 227 -12.31 -6.70 6.16
CA LEU A 227 -10.97 -7.09 5.69
C LEU A 227 -10.41 -8.27 6.50
N LEU A 228 -10.55 -8.25 7.83
CA LEU A 228 -10.13 -9.37 8.68
C LEU A 228 -10.90 -10.65 8.35
N ALA A 229 -12.22 -10.58 8.15
CA ALA A 229 -13.04 -11.72 7.75
C ALA A 229 -12.54 -12.29 6.41
N PHE A 230 -12.30 -11.44 5.42
CA PHE A 230 -11.74 -11.86 4.13
C PHE A 230 -10.39 -12.57 4.28
N PHE A 231 -9.47 -12.02 5.10
CA PHE A 231 -8.16 -12.63 5.33
C PHE A 231 -8.26 -13.92 6.14
N ARG A 232 -9.15 -13.99 7.14
CA ARG A 232 -9.38 -15.18 7.97
C ARG A 232 -9.81 -16.38 7.14
N ASP A 233 -10.79 -16.20 6.25
CA ASP A 233 -11.26 -17.26 5.36
C ASP A 233 -10.16 -17.80 4.45
N ARG A 234 -9.13 -17.00 4.23
CA ARG A 234 -8.01 -17.28 3.32
C ARG A 234 -6.68 -17.45 4.03
N ALA A 235 -6.66 -17.45 5.36
CA ALA A 235 -5.44 -17.55 6.14
C ALA A 235 -4.67 -18.83 5.82
N LEU A 236 -3.37 -18.68 5.60
CA LEU A 236 -2.47 -19.75 5.24
C LEU A 236 -1.76 -20.28 6.50
N ALA A 237 -1.97 -21.53 6.83
CA ALA A 237 -1.30 -22.18 7.96
C ALA A 237 0.22 -21.97 7.89
N HIS A 238 0.85 -21.79 9.05
CA HIS A 238 2.28 -21.49 9.24
C HIS A 238 2.74 -20.09 8.81
N VAL A 239 1.92 -19.35 8.04
CA VAL A 239 2.25 -18.02 7.50
C VAL A 239 1.38 -16.93 8.07
N GLU A 240 0.09 -17.21 8.27
CA GLU A 240 -0.91 -16.20 8.66
C GLU A 240 -1.75 -16.67 9.86
N LEU A 241 -1.96 -15.77 10.81
CA LEU A 241 -2.93 -15.91 11.90
C LEU A 241 -3.86 -14.70 11.87
N VAL A 242 -5.17 -14.94 11.87
CA VAL A 242 -6.18 -13.89 11.83
C VAL A 242 -7.23 -14.18 12.89
N ASP A 243 -7.37 -13.26 13.84
CA ASP A 243 -8.41 -13.28 14.87
C ASP A 243 -9.44 -12.16 14.64
N ASP A 244 -10.30 -11.86 15.64
CA ASP A 244 -11.35 -10.85 15.48
C ASP A 244 -10.86 -9.41 15.50
N VAL A 245 -9.61 -9.16 15.92
CA VAL A 245 -9.07 -7.83 16.14
C VAL A 245 -7.73 -7.61 15.45
N SER A 246 -7.06 -8.67 14.98
CA SER A 246 -5.74 -8.56 14.40
C SER A 246 -5.48 -9.53 13.24
N TYR A 247 -4.58 -9.11 12.37
CA TYR A 247 -3.94 -9.92 11.35
C TYR A 247 -2.44 -10.02 11.68
N THR A 248 -1.90 -11.22 11.74
CA THR A 248 -0.47 -11.45 11.98
C THR A 248 0.10 -12.38 10.92
N ARG A 249 1.30 -12.11 10.43
CA ARG A 249 1.98 -12.99 9.47
C ARG A 249 3.48 -13.02 9.65
N THR A 250 4.09 -14.09 9.13
CA THR A 250 5.52 -14.15 8.90
C THR A 250 5.95 -13.23 7.76
N VAL A 251 7.14 -12.68 7.86
CA VAL A 251 7.75 -11.78 6.88
C VAL A 251 9.17 -12.25 6.59
N ARG A 252 9.52 -12.29 5.29
CA ARG A 252 10.88 -12.48 4.80
C ARG A 252 11.13 -11.49 3.67
N LEU A 253 12.02 -10.54 3.88
CA LEU A 253 12.32 -9.47 2.93
C LEU A 253 13.83 -9.23 2.84
N GLU A 254 14.28 -8.70 1.71
CA GLU A 254 15.61 -8.15 1.60
C GLU A 254 15.66 -6.77 2.29
N GLY A 255 16.56 -6.62 3.26
CA GLY A 255 16.77 -5.35 3.93
C GLY A 255 17.57 -4.35 3.08
N HIS A 256 17.61 -3.10 3.53
CA HIS A 256 18.39 -2.03 2.88
C HIS A 256 19.92 -2.33 2.80
N ASP A 257 20.39 -3.28 3.59
CA ASP A 257 21.78 -3.73 3.68
C ASP A 257 22.08 -4.95 2.79
N GLY A 258 21.10 -5.41 2.02
CA GLY A 258 21.20 -6.59 1.16
C GLY A 258 21.08 -7.92 1.89
N ASN A 259 20.90 -7.92 3.21
CA ASN A 259 20.66 -9.13 3.99
C ASN A 259 19.16 -9.47 4.02
N VAL A 260 18.85 -10.75 4.17
CA VAL A 260 17.47 -11.20 4.36
C VAL A 260 17.05 -10.91 5.79
N ALA A 261 15.98 -10.13 5.96
CA ALA A 261 15.32 -9.87 7.22
C ALA A 261 14.12 -10.81 7.36
N CYS A 262 14.07 -11.58 8.42
CA CYS A 262 12.98 -12.50 8.75
C CYS A 262 12.37 -12.11 10.08
N GLY A 263 11.03 -12.27 10.19
CA GLY A 263 10.31 -11.96 11.41
C GLY A 263 8.81 -12.04 11.21
N TRP A 264 8.07 -11.24 11.95
CA TRP A 264 6.61 -11.17 11.86
C TRP A 264 6.09 -9.74 11.91
N VAL A 265 4.89 -9.53 11.37
CA VAL A 265 4.13 -8.27 11.46
C VAL A 265 2.72 -8.56 11.93
N ARG A 266 2.21 -7.73 12.86
CA ARG A 266 0.82 -7.70 13.34
C ARG A 266 0.19 -6.37 12.98
N VAL A 267 -1.07 -6.40 12.53
CA VAL A 267 -1.85 -5.21 12.16
C VAL A 267 -3.15 -5.23 12.94
N GLU A 268 -3.44 -4.14 13.62
CA GLU A 268 -4.64 -3.90 14.43
C GLU A 268 -5.24 -2.54 14.04
N ASP A 269 -6.53 -2.33 14.30
CA ASP A 269 -7.19 -1.06 14.03
C ASP A 269 -7.25 -0.18 15.27
N ASP A 270 -6.99 1.11 15.10
CA ASP A 270 -7.28 2.17 16.06
C ASP A 270 -8.28 3.15 15.42
N PRO A 271 -9.59 2.85 15.48
CA PRO A 271 -10.61 3.68 14.85
C PRO A 271 -10.71 5.08 15.47
N ALA A 272 -10.31 5.26 16.73
CA ALA A 272 -10.29 6.57 17.38
C ALA A 272 -9.23 7.49 16.77
N GLY A 273 -8.10 6.92 16.34
CA GLY A 273 -7.02 7.62 15.63
C GLY A 273 -7.18 7.64 14.12
N ASN A 274 -8.15 6.90 13.53
CA ASN A 274 -8.26 6.61 12.10
C ASN A 274 -6.92 6.10 11.52
N GLN A 275 -6.37 5.07 12.17
CA GLN A 275 -5.06 4.53 11.82
C GLN A 275 -4.97 3.04 12.13
N LEU A 276 -4.14 2.34 11.37
CA LEU A 276 -3.70 1.00 11.72
C LEU A 276 -2.49 1.10 12.65
N VAL A 277 -2.46 0.24 13.65
CA VAL A 277 -1.32 -0.01 14.54
C VAL A 277 -0.57 -1.21 13.99
N VAL A 278 0.65 -0.98 13.52
CA VAL A 278 1.49 -2.01 12.91
C VAL A 278 2.66 -2.33 13.83
N THR A 279 2.60 -3.47 14.49
CA THR A 279 3.68 -3.99 15.33
C THR A 279 4.46 -5.05 14.56
N MET A 280 5.78 -4.99 14.59
CA MET A 280 6.65 -5.96 13.94
C MET A 280 7.85 -6.28 14.81
N SER A 281 8.44 -7.45 14.60
CA SER A 281 9.67 -7.84 15.25
C SER A 281 10.84 -6.94 14.82
N ASP A 282 11.80 -6.67 15.69
CA ASP A 282 12.86 -5.70 15.44
C ASP A 282 13.90 -6.17 14.43
N GLU A 283 13.92 -7.47 14.08
CA GLU A 283 14.68 -8.05 12.97
C GLU A 283 14.26 -7.48 11.61
N LEU A 284 13.01 -6.99 11.50
CA LEU A 284 12.48 -6.38 10.27
C LEU A 284 12.85 -4.90 10.10
N VAL A 285 13.53 -4.29 11.07
CA VAL A 285 13.96 -2.89 10.99
C VAL A 285 14.76 -2.56 9.72
N PRO A 286 15.66 -3.43 9.20
CA PRO A 286 16.33 -3.18 7.93
C PRO A 286 15.40 -3.09 6.72
N ALA A 287 14.20 -3.70 6.80
CA ALA A 287 13.20 -3.71 5.73
C ALA A 287 11.94 -2.89 6.07
N VAL A 288 11.97 -2.05 7.12
CA VAL A 288 10.79 -1.37 7.67
C VAL A 288 9.99 -0.56 6.65
N SER A 289 10.64 0.14 5.70
CA SER A 289 9.95 0.89 4.65
C SER A 289 9.15 -0.01 3.73
N GLU A 290 9.69 -1.17 3.38
CA GLU A 290 9.03 -2.17 2.55
C GLU A 290 7.86 -2.83 3.30
N VAL A 291 8.03 -3.16 4.58
CA VAL A 291 6.95 -3.69 5.43
C VAL A 291 5.79 -2.70 5.48
N ILE A 292 6.05 -1.42 5.75
CA ILE A 292 5.04 -0.35 5.77
C ILE A 292 4.30 -0.26 4.43
N ALA A 293 5.03 -0.25 3.31
CA ALA A 293 4.43 -0.15 1.98
C ALA A 293 3.55 -1.36 1.66
N ARG A 294 3.99 -2.57 2.02
CA ARG A 294 3.21 -3.80 1.81
C ARG A 294 1.97 -3.85 2.69
N VAL A 295 2.04 -3.41 3.96
CA VAL A 295 0.87 -3.30 4.84
C VAL A 295 -0.12 -2.26 4.27
N ARG A 296 0.34 -1.07 3.84
CA ARG A 296 -0.51 -0.07 3.20
C ARG A 296 -1.28 -0.64 2.01
N ARG A 297 -0.58 -1.36 1.13
CA ARG A 297 -1.18 -2.03 -0.03
C ARG A 297 -2.16 -3.12 0.38
N MET A 298 -1.78 -3.97 1.32
CA MET A 298 -2.58 -5.11 1.77
C MET A 298 -3.91 -4.67 2.39
N PHE A 299 -3.87 -3.58 3.16
CA PHE A 299 -5.02 -3.04 3.87
C PHE A 299 -5.67 -1.84 3.15
N ASP A 300 -5.23 -1.50 1.94
CA ASP A 300 -5.79 -0.43 1.10
C ASP A 300 -5.97 0.90 1.84
N THR A 301 -4.96 1.30 2.64
CA THR A 301 -5.04 2.50 3.49
C THR A 301 -5.02 3.81 2.70
N ASP A 302 -4.51 3.78 1.48
CA ASP A 302 -4.33 4.97 0.64
C ASP A 302 -5.57 5.31 -0.20
N SER A 303 -6.57 4.41 -0.23
CA SER A 303 -7.83 4.62 -0.95
C SER A 303 -8.61 5.82 -0.40
N ASP A 304 -9.34 6.50 -1.29
CA ASP A 304 -10.30 7.54 -0.93
C ASP A 304 -11.73 6.96 -0.95
N PRO A 305 -12.31 6.66 0.23
CA PRO A 305 -13.61 5.99 0.30
C PRO A 305 -14.75 6.86 -0.23
N VAL A 306 -14.62 8.19 -0.22
CA VAL A 306 -15.67 9.09 -0.74
C VAL A 306 -15.72 9.03 -2.25
N VAL A 307 -14.56 9.05 -2.90
CA VAL A 307 -14.46 8.93 -4.37
C VAL A 307 -14.96 7.55 -4.81
N VAL A 308 -14.56 6.50 -4.09
CA VAL A 308 -15.01 5.13 -4.37
C VAL A 308 -16.52 5.01 -4.22
N SER A 309 -17.10 5.45 -3.09
CA SER A 309 -18.55 5.37 -2.86
C SER A 309 -19.33 6.10 -3.93
N GLN A 310 -18.89 7.30 -4.33
CA GLN A 310 -19.55 8.06 -5.40
C GLN A 310 -19.58 7.31 -6.73
N ALA A 311 -18.49 6.65 -7.08
CA ALA A 311 -18.41 5.85 -8.30
C ALA A 311 -19.24 4.56 -8.24
N LEU A 312 -19.50 4.04 -7.04
CA LEU A 312 -20.30 2.82 -6.86
C LEU A 312 -21.80 3.07 -6.65
N LEU A 313 -22.27 4.32 -6.61
CA LEU A 313 -23.69 4.63 -6.48
C LEU A 313 -24.59 3.88 -7.49
N PRO A 314 -24.24 3.77 -8.79
CA PRO A 314 -25.06 3.00 -9.75
C PRO A 314 -25.24 1.54 -9.34
N LEU A 315 -24.24 0.93 -8.70
CA LEU A 315 -24.31 -0.45 -8.23
C LEU A 315 -25.24 -0.57 -7.01
N GLU A 316 -25.14 0.35 -6.05
CA GLU A 316 -26.00 0.37 -4.85
C GLU A 316 -27.48 0.56 -5.20
N GLU A 317 -27.77 1.43 -6.19
CA GLU A 317 -29.12 1.63 -6.70
C GLU A 317 -29.68 0.40 -7.43
N ALA A 318 -28.82 -0.33 -8.16
CA ALA A 318 -29.23 -1.48 -8.95
C ALA A 318 -29.34 -2.79 -8.16
N VAL A 319 -28.56 -2.94 -7.07
CA VAL A 319 -28.42 -4.22 -6.35
C VAL A 319 -28.76 -4.06 -4.87
N ARG A 320 -29.91 -4.62 -4.49
CA ARG A 320 -30.38 -4.55 -3.10
C ARG A 320 -29.42 -5.24 -2.13
N GLY A 321 -29.08 -4.56 -1.03
CA GLY A 321 -28.23 -5.10 0.02
C GLY A 321 -26.73 -4.87 -0.18
N VAL A 322 -26.31 -4.33 -1.32
CA VAL A 322 -24.95 -3.86 -1.53
C VAL A 322 -24.71 -2.61 -0.67
N ARG A 323 -23.59 -2.58 0.02
CA ARG A 323 -23.11 -1.42 0.80
C ARG A 323 -21.81 -0.94 0.22
N ILE A 324 -21.75 0.33 -0.13
CA ILE A 324 -20.60 0.93 -0.83
C ILE A 324 -19.66 1.74 0.08
N ASP A 325 -20.15 2.19 1.23
CA ASP A 325 -19.36 3.02 2.14
C ASP A 325 -18.18 2.27 2.77
N GLY A 326 -16.99 2.81 2.63
CA GLY A 326 -15.79 2.30 3.29
C GLY A 326 -15.27 0.97 2.74
N VAL A 327 -15.75 0.52 1.59
CA VAL A 327 -15.24 -0.68 0.90
C VAL A 327 -13.74 -0.54 0.64
N ARG A 328 -12.99 -1.61 0.90
CA ARG A 328 -11.56 -1.70 0.66
C ARG A 328 -11.24 -2.94 -0.16
N VAL A 329 -10.28 -2.82 -1.05
CA VAL A 329 -9.79 -3.99 -1.80
C VAL A 329 -8.66 -4.63 -0.99
N PRO A 330 -8.86 -5.86 -0.46
CA PRO A 330 -7.78 -6.56 0.24
C PRO A 330 -6.65 -6.83 -0.75
N GLY A 331 -5.52 -6.16 -0.58
CA GLY A 331 -4.31 -6.39 -1.35
C GLY A 331 -3.54 -7.64 -0.88
N CYS A 332 -2.23 -7.64 -1.06
CA CYS A 332 -1.36 -8.72 -0.62
C CYS A 332 -0.09 -8.21 0.03
N PHE A 333 0.51 -9.02 0.89
CA PHE A 333 1.83 -8.74 1.43
C PHE A 333 2.92 -9.17 0.44
N ASP A 334 2.81 -10.38 -0.12
CA ASP A 334 3.71 -10.92 -1.13
C ASP A 334 2.95 -11.16 -2.45
N THR A 335 3.48 -10.61 -3.54
CA THR A 335 2.81 -10.64 -4.84
C THR A 335 2.89 -12.01 -5.51
N PHE A 336 4.05 -12.67 -5.39
CA PHE A 336 4.23 -14.01 -5.96
C PHE A 336 3.40 -15.06 -5.20
N GLU A 337 3.34 -14.97 -3.86
CA GLU A 337 2.45 -15.81 -3.05
C GLU A 337 1.01 -15.75 -3.56
N ILE A 338 0.45 -14.54 -3.68
CA ILE A 338 -0.97 -14.40 -4.07
C ILE A 338 -1.20 -14.81 -5.51
N ALA A 339 -0.27 -14.57 -6.43
CA ALA A 339 -0.36 -15.07 -7.80
C ALA A 339 -0.37 -16.60 -7.86
N CYS A 340 0.51 -17.27 -7.10
CA CYS A 340 0.49 -18.73 -6.95
C CYS A 340 -0.83 -19.23 -6.35
N ARG A 341 -1.31 -18.59 -5.28
CA ARG A 341 -2.57 -18.95 -4.62
C ARG A 341 -3.78 -18.76 -5.54
N ALA A 342 -3.78 -17.76 -6.42
CA ALA A 342 -4.80 -17.59 -7.45
C ALA A 342 -4.84 -18.77 -8.42
N VAL A 343 -3.67 -19.29 -8.85
CA VAL A 343 -3.58 -20.47 -9.72
C VAL A 343 -3.98 -21.74 -8.97
N ILE A 344 -3.53 -21.94 -7.72
CA ILE A 344 -3.91 -23.08 -6.88
C ILE A 344 -5.42 -23.12 -6.65
N GLY A 345 -6.06 -21.95 -6.51
CA GLY A 345 -7.48 -21.79 -6.22
C GLY A 345 -8.42 -21.95 -7.42
N GLN A 346 -7.91 -22.11 -8.65
CA GLN A 346 -8.76 -22.26 -9.81
C GLN A 346 -9.71 -23.47 -9.67
N GLN A 347 -11.00 -23.27 -9.87
CA GLN A 347 -12.04 -24.33 -9.88
C GLN A 347 -12.07 -25.22 -8.61
N VAL A 348 -11.64 -24.70 -7.48
CA VAL A 348 -11.73 -25.38 -6.18
C VAL A 348 -12.24 -24.41 -5.11
N SER A 349 -12.79 -24.94 -4.01
CA SER A 349 -13.21 -24.08 -2.90
C SER A 349 -12.00 -23.39 -2.23
N VAL A 350 -12.21 -22.23 -1.62
CA VAL A 350 -11.18 -21.48 -0.86
C VAL A 350 -10.51 -22.39 0.17
N ARG A 351 -11.30 -23.21 0.89
CA ARG A 351 -10.79 -24.16 1.88
C ARG A 351 -9.84 -25.22 1.26
N ALA A 352 -10.20 -25.74 0.09
CA ALA A 352 -9.35 -26.72 -0.62
C ALA A 352 -8.06 -26.07 -1.12
N ALA A 353 -8.14 -24.85 -1.67
CA ALA A 353 -6.97 -24.09 -2.10
C ALA A 353 -6.02 -23.79 -0.95
N ASN A 354 -6.53 -23.34 0.20
CA ASN A 354 -5.71 -23.09 1.39
C ASN A 354 -5.03 -24.36 1.92
N LYS A 355 -5.72 -25.50 1.89
CA LYS A 355 -5.12 -26.78 2.30
C LYS A 355 -3.97 -27.21 1.37
N LEU A 356 -4.12 -27.01 0.06
CA LEU A 356 -3.05 -27.29 -0.91
C LEU A 356 -1.86 -26.33 -0.71
N ALA A 357 -2.12 -25.03 -0.61
CA ALA A 357 -1.09 -24.03 -0.37
C ALA A 357 -0.37 -24.27 0.97
N GLY A 358 -1.09 -24.67 2.02
CA GLY A 358 -0.51 -25.02 3.32
C GLY A 358 0.48 -26.19 3.23
N ARG A 359 0.15 -27.26 2.49
CA ARG A 359 1.07 -28.38 2.28
C ARG A 359 2.34 -27.95 1.52
N ILE A 360 2.20 -27.04 0.54
CA ILE A 360 3.35 -26.51 -0.19
C ILE A 360 4.27 -25.73 0.76
N VAL A 361 3.71 -24.87 1.60
CA VAL A 361 4.48 -24.11 2.61
C VAL A 361 5.10 -25.04 3.65
N GLU A 362 4.37 -26.01 4.16
CA GLU A 362 4.87 -26.97 5.15
C GLU A 362 6.08 -27.75 4.61
N ARG A 363 6.07 -28.13 3.32
CA ARG A 363 7.11 -28.92 2.68
C ARG A 363 8.29 -28.10 2.18
N TYR A 364 8.04 -26.95 1.56
CA TYR A 364 9.03 -26.16 0.82
C TYR A 364 9.27 -24.75 1.38
N GLY A 365 8.39 -24.25 2.26
CA GLY A 365 8.53 -22.94 2.89
C GLY A 365 9.76 -22.89 3.80
N GLU A 366 10.49 -21.77 3.76
CA GLU A 366 11.62 -21.53 4.64
C GLU A 366 11.17 -21.36 6.10
N ARG A 367 11.86 -21.98 7.03
CA ARG A 367 11.59 -21.82 8.47
C ARG A 367 11.96 -20.42 8.95
N ILE A 368 11.08 -19.82 9.73
CA ILE A 368 11.27 -18.53 10.40
C ILE A 368 11.01 -18.70 11.89
N GLU A 369 11.94 -18.26 12.71
CA GLU A 369 11.76 -18.22 14.15
C GLU A 369 11.03 -16.92 14.55
N THR A 370 9.73 -17.00 14.80
CA THR A 370 8.91 -15.85 15.22
C THR A 370 8.63 -15.83 16.73
N GLY A 371 8.76 -16.95 17.41
CA GLY A 371 8.32 -17.13 18.79
C GLY A 371 6.79 -17.20 18.94
N ILE A 372 6.03 -17.17 17.82
CA ILE A 372 4.54 -17.22 17.82
C ILE A 372 4.14 -18.61 17.29
N GLU A 373 3.37 -19.36 18.09
CA GLU A 373 2.86 -20.67 17.70
C GLU A 373 2.04 -20.57 16.42
N GLY A 374 2.29 -21.45 15.47
CA GLY A 374 1.59 -21.49 14.17
C GLY A 374 2.11 -20.47 13.14
N LEU A 375 3.14 -19.67 13.46
CA LEU A 375 3.82 -18.76 12.54
C LEU A 375 5.31 -19.11 12.47
N ASP A 376 5.68 -20.09 11.66
CA ASP A 376 7.03 -20.63 11.62
C ASP A 376 7.59 -20.84 10.20
N ARG A 377 6.86 -20.41 9.17
CA ARG A 377 7.24 -20.56 7.77
C ARG A 377 7.00 -19.29 6.96
N ALA A 378 7.83 -19.07 5.92
CA ALA A 378 7.56 -18.13 4.83
C ALA A 378 7.12 -18.86 3.56
N TRP A 379 6.34 -18.15 2.71
CA TRP A 379 6.07 -18.61 1.36
C TRP A 379 7.36 -18.72 0.53
N LEU A 380 7.34 -19.57 -0.51
CA LEU A 380 8.45 -19.77 -1.43
C LEU A 380 8.72 -18.49 -2.24
N ARG A 381 10.02 -18.19 -2.46
CA ARG A 381 10.45 -17.17 -3.43
C ARG A 381 10.38 -17.73 -4.86
N VAL A 382 10.43 -16.84 -5.84
CA VAL A 382 10.64 -17.20 -7.24
C VAL A 382 11.87 -18.12 -7.39
N THR A 383 12.98 -17.75 -6.76
CA THR A 383 14.23 -18.55 -6.79
C THR A 383 14.08 -19.93 -6.16
N ASP A 384 13.25 -20.08 -5.12
CA ASP A 384 13.00 -21.37 -4.49
C ASP A 384 12.23 -22.30 -5.44
N VAL A 385 11.20 -21.77 -6.15
CA VAL A 385 10.47 -22.50 -7.18
C VAL A 385 11.36 -22.87 -8.35
N ARG A 386 12.17 -21.95 -8.83
CA ARG A 386 13.12 -22.17 -9.94
C ARG A 386 14.22 -23.19 -9.62
N SER A 387 14.50 -23.43 -8.35
CA SER A 387 15.48 -24.42 -7.89
C SER A 387 14.93 -25.86 -7.82
N LEU A 388 13.61 -26.05 -7.95
CA LEU A 388 13.01 -27.38 -7.96
C LEU A 388 13.37 -28.12 -9.24
N ALA A 389 13.84 -29.36 -9.10
CA ALA A 389 14.25 -30.22 -10.25
C ALA A 389 13.05 -30.46 -11.20
N CYS A 390 11.87 -30.71 -10.65
CA CYS A 390 10.61 -30.83 -11.37
C CYS A 390 9.44 -30.35 -10.48
N ILE A 391 8.87 -29.22 -10.80
CA ILE A 391 7.76 -28.66 -10.02
C ILE A 391 6.50 -29.55 -10.13
N GLU A 392 6.29 -30.20 -11.26
CA GLU A 392 5.13 -31.06 -11.48
C GLU A 392 5.12 -32.25 -10.52
N ASP A 393 6.29 -32.86 -10.28
CA ASP A 393 6.43 -33.94 -9.33
C ASP A 393 6.36 -33.42 -7.90
N ALA A 394 7.12 -32.37 -7.60
CA ALA A 394 7.20 -31.76 -6.26
C ALA A 394 5.82 -31.31 -5.74
N PHE A 395 5.02 -30.61 -6.56
CA PHE A 395 3.69 -30.14 -6.17
C PHE A 395 2.61 -31.20 -6.43
N GLY A 396 2.85 -32.14 -7.38
CA GLY A 396 1.98 -33.28 -7.65
C GLY A 396 1.84 -34.23 -6.48
N GLU A 397 2.92 -34.53 -5.76
CA GLU A 397 2.93 -35.32 -4.51
C GLU A 397 2.04 -34.68 -3.42
N LEU A 398 1.88 -33.36 -3.45
CA LEU A 398 1.04 -32.61 -2.51
C LEU A 398 -0.41 -32.49 -2.96
N GLY A 399 -0.73 -32.97 -4.18
CA GLY A 399 -2.08 -32.99 -4.75
C GLY A 399 -2.39 -31.84 -5.72
N LEU A 400 -1.39 -31.07 -6.17
CA LEU A 400 -1.58 -30.04 -7.19
C LEU A 400 -1.50 -30.68 -8.58
N ILE A 401 -2.47 -30.39 -9.46
CA ILE A 401 -2.48 -30.92 -10.83
C ILE A 401 -1.37 -30.28 -11.69
N LYS A 402 -0.82 -31.07 -12.61
CA LYS A 402 0.31 -30.67 -13.47
C LYS A 402 0.13 -29.35 -14.20
N THR A 403 -1.09 -29.07 -14.69
CA THR A 403 -1.37 -27.81 -15.42
C THR A 403 -1.18 -26.58 -14.56
N ARG A 404 -1.53 -26.63 -13.26
CA ARG A 404 -1.34 -25.54 -12.32
C ARG A 404 0.11 -25.40 -11.89
N SER A 405 0.82 -26.54 -11.67
CA SER A 405 2.25 -26.52 -11.38
C SER A 405 3.04 -25.88 -12.52
N ARG A 406 2.72 -26.20 -13.77
CA ARG A 406 3.32 -25.56 -14.96
C ARG A 406 3.02 -24.07 -15.06
N ALA A 407 1.81 -23.64 -14.73
CA ALA A 407 1.46 -22.22 -14.74
C ALA A 407 2.25 -21.44 -13.66
N ILE A 408 2.46 -22.03 -12.47
CA ILE A 408 3.30 -21.44 -11.41
C ILE A 408 4.77 -21.38 -11.84
N ASP A 409 5.32 -22.42 -12.47
CA ASP A 409 6.69 -22.43 -12.99
C ASP A 409 6.88 -21.37 -14.09
N ALA A 410 5.94 -21.27 -15.02
CA ALA A 410 5.97 -20.28 -16.08
C ALA A 410 5.88 -18.83 -15.53
N MET A 411 5.06 -18.59 -14.50
CA MET A 411 5.04 -17.29 -13.81
C MET A 411 6.37 -17.00 -13.12
N ALA A 412 6.94 -17.99 -12.42
CA ALA A 412 8.23 -17.83 -11.77
C ALA A 412 9.35 -17.53 -12.78
N THR A 413 9.33 -18.21 -13.93
CA THR A 413 10.25 -17.94 -15.05
C THR A 413 10.09 -16.54 -15.59
N ALA A 414 8.88 -16.12 -15.91
CA ALA A 414 8.60 -14.78 -16.45
C ALA A 414 9.01 -13.65 -15.49
N ILE A 415 8.85 -13.88 -14.16
CA ILE A 415 9.30 -12.89 -13.16
C ILE A 415 10.83 -12.86 -13.08
N ASP A 416 11.50 -14.03 -13.07
CA ASP A 416 12.95 -14.14 -13.01
C ASP A 416 13.64 -13.51 -14.24
N GLU A 417 13.05 -13.67 -15.41
CA GLU A 417 13.50 -13.11 -16.69
C GLU A 417 13.09 -11.62 -16.86
N GLY A 418 12.27 -11.07 -15.96
CA GLY A 418 11.82 -9.67 -15.99
C GLY A 418 10.71 -9.39 -17.01
N GLU A 419 10.08 -10.42 -17.55
CA GLU A 419 8.95 -10.33 -18.48
C GLU A 419 7.61 -10.08 -17.77
N LEU A 420 7.53 -10.39 -16.47
CA LEU A 420 6.37 -10.19 -15.61
C LEU A 420 6.79 -9.45 -14.33
N ASP A 421 6.15 -8.30 -14.07
CA ASP A 421 6.31 -7.52 -12.83
C ASP A 421 4.95 -7.36 -12.15
N LEU A 422 4.77 -7.98 -11.00
CA LEU A 422 3.54 -7.92 -10.20
C LEU A 422 3.60 -6.90 -9.05
N ASP A 423 4.66 -6.07 -9.00
CA ASP A 423 4.91 -5.17 -7.87
C ASP A 423 4.38 -3.75 -8.12
N ILE A 424 4.53 -2.89 -7.11
CA ILE A 424 4.15 -1.47 -7.16
C ILE A 424 4.90 -0.77 -8.32
N GLY A 425 4.12 -0.07 -9.15
CA GLY A 425 4.65 0.68 -10.29
C GLY A 425 4.52 -0.04 -11.64
N ALA A 426 4.23 -1.34 -11.64
CA ALA A 426 3.89 -2.06 -12.87
C ALA A 426 2.66 -1.45 -13.57
N VAL A 427 2.61 -1.52 -14.89
CA VAL A 427 1.42 -1.18 -15.69
C VAL A 427 0.50 -2.38 -15.68
N ALA A 428 -0.58 -2.32 -14.92
CA ALA A 428 -1.42 -3.49 -14.68
C ALA A 428 -1.94 -4.10 -15.98
N GLU A 429 -2.33 -3.28 -16.96
CA GLU A 429 -2.83 -3.72 -18.25
C GLU A 429 -1.79 -4.54 -19.03
N GLU A 430 -0.54 -4.07 -19.08
CA GLU A 430 0.58 -4.78 -19.74
C GLU A 430 0.89 -6.11 -19.02
N GLN A 431 0.85 -6.10 -17.69
CA GLN A 431 1.09 -7.30 -16.88
C GLN A 431 -0.05 -8.31 -16.99
N MET A 432 -1.28 -7.85 -17.12
CA MET A 432 -2.43 -8.72 -17.39
C MET A 432 -2.29 -9.40 -18.76
N GLU A 433 -1.82 -8.69 -19.79
CA GLU A 433 -1.51 -9.28 -21.09
C GLU A 433 -0.38 -10.31 -20.98
N ALA A 434 0.66 -10.03 -20.19
CA ALA A 434 1.75 -10.97 -19.91
C ALA A 434 1.22 -12.25 -19.22
N LEU A 435 0.38 -12.08 -18.20
CA LEU A 435 -0.26 -13.21 -17.50
C LEU A 435 -1.12 -14.05 -18.43
N LEU A 436 -1.88 -13.44 -19.34
CA LEU A 436 -2.74 -14.16 -20.29
C LEU A 436 -1.94 -14.98 -21.34
N ARG A 437 -0.67 -14.66 -21.58
CA ARG A 437 0.22 -15.49 -22.42
C ARG A 437 0.68 -16.78 -21.73
N ILE A 438 0.56 -16.84 -20.40
CA ILE A 438 0.93 -18.03 -19.63
C ILE A 438 -0.20 -19.07 -19.74
N ARG A 439 0.13 -20.27 -20.28
CA ARG A 439 -0.83 -21.36 -20.38
C ARG A 439 -1.38 -21.77 -19.02
N GLY A 440 -2.69 -21.71 -18.87
CA GLY A 440 -3.39 -22.02 -17.61
C GLY A 440 -3.80 -20.79 -16.79
N ILE A 441 -3.45 -19.57 -17.25
CA ILE A 441 -3.94 -18.32 -16.68
C ILE A 441 -4.97 -17.73 -17.65
N GLY A 442 -6.24 -17.70 -17.21
CA GLY A 442 -7.34 -17.09 -17.94
C GLY A 442 -7.68 -15.67 -17.45
N PRO A 443 -8.68 -15.03 -18.10
CA PRO A 443 -9.09 -13.66 -17.77
C PRO A 443 -9.44 -13.47 -16.29
N TRP A 444 -10.16 -14.40 -15.68
CA TRP A 444 -10.48 -14.34 -14.24
C TRP A 444 -9.21 -14.28 -13.38
N SER A 445 -8.26 -15.19 -13.62
CA SER A 445 -7.02 -15.25 -12.83
C SER A 445 -6.17 -13.99 -13.05
N ALA A 446 -6.06 -13.49 -14.28
CA ALA A 446 -5.29 -12.28 -14.59
C ALA A 446 -5.89 -11.04 -13.90
N ASN A 447 -7.22 -10.85 -13.95
CA ASN A 447 -7.92 -9.78 -13.25
C ASN A 447 -7.79 -9.91 -11.72
N TYR A 448 -7.97 -11.12 -11.16
CA TYR A 448 -7.82 -11.35 -9.72
C TYR A 448 -6.39 -11.06 -9.24
N ILE A 449 -5.37 -11.52 -9.97
CA ILE A 449 -3.96 -11.23 -9.67
C ILE A 449 -3.73 -9.72 -9.73
N ALA A 450 -4.16 -9.04 -10.79
CA ALA A 450 -3.99 -7.59 -10.94
C ALA A 450 -4.65 -6.81 -9.79
N MET A 451 -5.88 -7.15 -9.43
CA MET A 451 -6.61 -6.57 -8.30
C MET A 451 -5.83 -6.72 -7.00
N ARG A 452 -5.34 -7.93 -6.70
CA ARG A 452 -4.74 -8.27 -5.41
C ARG A 452 -3.27 -7.86 -5.27
N THR A 453 -2.48 -7.92 -6.35
CA THR A 453 -1.03 -7.70 -6.31
C THR A 453 -0.63 -6.29 -6.73
N MET A 454 -1.21 -5.78 -7.81
CA MET A 454 -0.89 -4.47 -8.38
C MET A 454 -1.80 -3.34 -7.90
N SER A 455 -2.76 -3.66 -7.00
CA SER A 455 -3.81 -2.73 -6.55
C SER A 455 -4.55 -2.12 -7.73
N TYR A 456 -4.84 -2.94 -8.76
CA TYR A 456 -5.56 -2.49 -9.93
C TYR A 456 -7.03 -2.19 -9.58
N PRO A 457 -7.47 -0.93 -9.63
CA PRO A 457 -8.79 -0.58 -9.11
C PRO A 457 -9.93 -0.93 -10.06
N ASP A 458 -9.63 -1.25 -11.33
CA ASP A 458 -10.63 -1.45 -12.38
C ASP A 458 -10.73 -2.89 -12.91
N ALA A 459 -10.23 -3.88 -12.16
CA ALA A 459 -10.49 -5.28 -12.45
C ALA A 459 -11.95 -5.64 -12.15
N PHE A 460 -12.57 -6.42 -13.02
CA PHE A 460 -13.88 -7.01 -12.76
C PHE A 460 -13.86 -8.50 -13.04
N LEU A 461 -14.59 -9.26 -12.24
CA LEU A 461 -14.59 -10.72 -12.24
C LEU A 461 -15.98 -11.23 -12.67
N GLU A 462 -16.37 -10.98 -13.90
CA GLU A 462 -17.74 -11.23 -14.43
C GLU A 462 -18.17 -12.71 -14.37
N THR A 463 -17.18 -13.64 -14.36
CA THR A 463 -17.40 -15.10 -14.26
C THR A 463 -17.15 -15.65 -12.87
N ASP A 464 -16.85 -14.80 -11.89
CA ASP A 464 -16.60 -15.21 -10.50
C ASP A 464 -17.85 -15.79 -9.85
N ALA A 465 -17.68 -16.85 -9.06
CA ALA A 465 -18.77 -17.53 -8.40
C ALA A 465 -19.50 -16.64 -7.38
N GLY A 466 -18.77 -15.81 -6.61
CA GLY A 466 -19.34 -14.86 -5.67
C GLY A 466 -20.12 -13.76 -6.38
N VAL A 467 -19.55 -13.19 -7.44
CA VAL A 467 -20.24 -12.19 -8.28
C VAL A 467 -21.48 -12.81 -8.92
N ALA A 468 -21.40 -14.06 -9.40
CA ALA A 468 -22.54 -14.78 -9.95
C ALA A 468 -23.65 -15.04 -8.92
N HIS A 469 -23.27 -15.30 -7.66
CA HIS A 469 -24.21 -15.51 -6.54
C HIS A 469 -24.91 -14.20 -6.11
N ALA A 470 -24.18 -13.10 -6.13
CA ALA A 470 -24.74 -11.77 -5.84
C ALA A 470 -25.68 -11.28 -6.98
N LEU A 471 -25.45 -11.74 -8.21
CA LEU A 471 -26.18 -11.32 -9.41
C LEU A 471 -26.68 -12.55 -10.21
N PRO A 472 -27.56 -13.39 -9.62
CA PRO A 472 -27.92 -14.70 -10.21
C PRO A 472 -28.69 -14.59 -11.53
N GLU A 473 -29.48 -13.52 -11.72
CA GLU A 473 -30.31 -13.33 -12.89
C GLU A 473 -29.54 -12.78 -14.10
N LEU A 474 -28.28 -12.34 -13.91
CA LEU A 474 -27.49 -11.70 -14.96
C LEU A 474 -26.45 -12.64 -15.57
N THR A 475 -26.32 -12.59 -16.88
CA THR A 475 -25.21 -13.23 -17.62
C THR A 475 -23.89 -12.49 -17.34
N PRO A 476 -22.72 -13.11 -17.58
CA PRO A 476 -21.44 -12.43 -17.42
C PRO A 476 -21.35 -11.10 -18.20
N LYS A 477 -21.92 -11.02 -19.39
CA LYS A 477 -21.95 -9.79 -20.21
C LYS A 477 -22.82 -8.70 -19.57
N GLU A 478 -23.96 -9.07 -19.02
CA GLU A 478 -24.85 -8.12 -18.34
C GLU A 478 -24.26 -7.65 -17.01
N ARG A 479 -23.55 -8.52 -16.26
CA ARG A 479 -22.79 -8.12 -15.06
C ARG A 479 -21.72 -7.10 -15.40
N LEU A 480 -20.99 -7.29 -16.51
CA LEU A 480 -19.99 -6.33 -16.96
C LEU A 480 -20.61 -4.98 -17.35
N ALA A 481 -21.75 -5.01 -18.04
CA ALA A 481 -22.49 -3.81 -18.41
C ALA A 481 -23.01 -3.03 -17.19
N LEU A 482 -23.48 -3.75 -16.16
CA LEU A 482 -23.98 -3.16 -14.91
C LEU A 482 -22.94 -2.29 -14.20
N VAL A 483 -21.66 -2.69 -14.23
CA VAL A 483 -20.58 -1.99 -13.55
C VAL A 483 -19.76 -1.06 -14.45
N GLU A 484 -20.21 -0.80 -15.68
CA GLU A 484 -19.47 0.06 -16.60
C GLU A 484 -19.36 1.49 -16.07
N ASP A 485 -20.43 2.02 -15.48
CA ASP A 485 -20.47 3.34 -14.88
C ASP A 485 -19.69 3.43 -13.53
N CYS A 486 -19.28 2.27 -12.98
CA CYS A 486 -18.42 2.23 -11.79
C CYS A 486 -16.92 2.41 -12.11
N ARG A 487 -16.53 2.59 -13.37
CA ARG A 487 -15.13 2.83 -13.73
C ARG A 487 -14.60 4.13 -13.13
N PRO A 488 -13.34 4.13 -12.72
CA PRO A 488 -12.35 3.05 -12.78
C PRO A 488 -12.26 2.22 -11.48
N TRP A 489 -13.36 2.01 -10.75
CA TRP A 489 -13.42 1.42 -9.41
C TRP A 489 -14.09 0.05 -9.36
N ARG A 490 -14.10 -0.69 -10.48
CA ARG A 490 -14.81 -1.98 -10.58
C ARG A 490 -14.27 -3.07 -9.65
N SER A 491 -13.01 -3.00 -9.22
CA SER A 491 -12.47 -3.89 -8.17
C SER A 491 -13.19 -3.72 -6.84
N TYR A 492 -13.59 -2.49 -6.51
CA TYR A 492 -14.38 -2.21 -5.30
C TYR A 492 -15.83 -2.67 -5.46
N ALA A 493 -16.37 -2.63 -6.69
CA ALA A 493 -17.68 -3.21 -6.98
C ALA A 493 -17.68 -4.73 -6.75
N VAL A 494 -16.60 -5.45 -7.12
CA VAL A 494 -16.45 -6.89 -6.81
C VAL A 494 -16.51 -7.12 -5.31
N LEU A 495 -15.80 -6.33 -4.50
CA LEU A 495 -15.80 -6.49 -3.04
C LEU A 495 -17.17 -6.17 -2.43
N ALA A 496 -17.83 -5.09 -2.88
CA ALA A 496 -19.18 -4.74 -2.42
C ALA A 496 -20.19 -5.85 -2.73
N LEU A 497 -20.08 -6.53 -3.88
CA LEU A 497 -20.89 -7.69 -4.23
C LEU A 497 -20.57 -8.91 -3.36
N TRP A 498 -19.29 -9.19 -3.08
CA TRP A 498 -18.93 -10.30 -2.19
C TRP A 498 -19.40 -10.06 -0.76
N ASP A 499 -19.25 -8.83 -0.24
CA ASP A 499 -19.69 -8.46 1.10
C ASP A 499 -21.22 -8.61 1.27
N SER A 500 -22.01 -8.39 0.20
CA SER A 500 -23.47 -8.55 0.24
C SER A 500 -23.93 -9.99 0.47
N LEU A 501 -23.05 -10.99 0.28
CA LEU A 501 -23.32 -12.41 0.51
C LEU A 501 -23.05 -12.84 1.97
N SER A 502 -22.40 -11.99 2.76
CA SER A 502 -21.95 -12.29 4.13
C SER A 502 -22.90 -11.75 5.21
N GLY A 503 -24.06 -11.19 4.80
CA GLY A 503 -25.08 -10.57 5.65
C GLY A 503 -26.19 -11.50 6.11
#